data_882f3e4088e9b962fd2637f117b30aec
#
_entry.id   882f3e4088e9b962fd2637f117b30aec
#
_cell.length_a   1.000
_cell.length_b   1.000
_cell.length_c   1.000
_cell.angle_alpha   90.00
_cell.angle_beta   90.00
_cell.angle_gamma   90.00
#
_symmetry.space_group_name_H-M   'P 1'
#
loop_
_entity.id
_entity.type
_entity.pdbx_description
1 polymer ?
#
loop_
_entity_poly.entity_id
_entity_poly.type
_entity_poly.pdbx_seq_one_letter_code
_entity_poly.pdbx_strand_id
1 'polypeptide(L)'
;MSETLNIKHNPLFSEILILIKYRLSFSVVLSSVASYLLAFEIFSLSTFTILIIGGFLVVGSSNGFNQIIERERDSLMSRTLNRPLPSGNMSIYQAIIICSILGLIGLVMLYAINFRTAFFGFVSMIIYLAVYTPLKPITPLSVFFGAIPGAIPFMLGWVAVTNKFSIETGILFMIQFFWQFPHFWAIGWVSYDDYERAGFKMLPTGKRDNSTAFQIVFYTIWMILVSTLPYFSFTGTFTIGFPSLILILVAGIFMLIQAIRLMQYKDCLLYTSPSPRDRG
;
A
#
# COMPACT_ATOMS: atom_id res chain seq x y z
N MET A 1 -8.71 -40.17 -24.25
CA MET A 1 -7.44 -40.01 -23.52
C MET A 1 -7.58 -38.79 -22.69
N SER A 2 -7.86 -38.93 -21.41
CA SER A 2 -8.00 -37.82 -20.46
C SER A 2 -6.60 -37.40 -20.03
N GLU A 3 -6.14 -36.23 -20.46
CA GLU A 3 -4.98 -35.58 -19.86
C GLU A 3 -5.38 -35.22 -18.41
N THR A 4 -4.88 -35.99 -17.48
CA THR A 4 -4.87 -35.62 -16.06
C THR A 4 -3.93 -34.41 -15.90
N LEU A 5 -4.51 -33.22 -15.78
CA LEU A 5 -3.82 -32.02 -15.36
C LEU A 5 -3.11 -32.35 -14.03
N ASN A 6 -1.80 -32.45 -14.10
CA ASN A 6 -0.93 -32.67 -12.95
C ASN A 6 -0.90 -31.36 -12.15
N ILE A 7 -1.91 -31.17 -11.28
CA ILE A 7 -1.99 -30.02 -10.37
C ILE A 7 -0.85 -30.21 -9.37
N LYS A 8 0.28 -29.51 -9.59
CA LYS A 8 1.31 -29.38 -8.58
C LYS A 8 0.68 -28.70 -7.36
N HIS A 9 0.30 -29.48 -6.35
CA HIS A 9 -0.07 -28.92 -5.07
C HIS A 9 1.13 -28.20 -4.46
N ASN A 10 1.12 -26.87 -4.50
CA ASN A 10 2.06 -26.08 -3.74
C ASN A 10 1.81 -26.33 -2.24
N PRO A 11 2.85 -26.38 -1.39
CA PRO A 11 2.65 -26.54 0.04
C PRO A 11 1.78 -25.39 0.56
N LEU A 12 0.84 -25.68 1.48
CA LEU A 12 -0.10 -24.71 2.04
C LEU A 12 0.58 -23.41 2.50
N PHE A 13 1.80 -23.51 3.01
CA PHE A 13 2.59 -22.36 3.45
C PHE A 13 2.88 -21.37 2.30
N SER A 14 3.21 -21.87 1.11
CA SER A 14 3.45 -20.97 -0.05
C SER A 14 2.17 -20.28 -0.50
N GLU A 15 1.02 -20.95 -0.45
CA GLU A 15 -0.28 -20.36 -0.77
C GLU A 15 -0.67 -19.26 0.24
N ILE A 16 -0.37 -19.47 1.54
CA ILE A 16 -0.57 -18.45 2.56
C ILE A 16 0.30 -17.22 2.28
N LEU A 17 1.57 -17.37 1.93
CA LEU A 17 2.45 -16.25 1.59
C LEU A 17 1.94 -15.44 0.39
N ILE A 18 1.38 -16.11 -0.62
CA ILE A 18 0.74 -15.45 -1.77
C ILE A 18 -0.55 -14.75 -1.34
N LEU A 19 -1.38 -15.41 -0.53
CA LEU A 19 -2.63 -14.84 -0.01
C LEU A 19 -2.39 -13.53 0.73
N ILE A 20 -1.43 -13.49 1.65
CA ILE A 20 -1.10 -12.29 2.43
C ILE A 20 -0.26 -11.29 1.64
N LYS A 21 0.10 -11.57 0.38
CA LYS A 21 1.01 -10.74 -0.46
C LYS A 21 2.27 -10.35 0.32
N TYR A 22 3.01 -11.33 0.85
CA TYR A 22 4.06 -11.13 1.85
C TYR A 22 5.07 -10.02 1.50
N ARG A 23 5.49 -9.91 0.22
CA ARG A 23 6.42 -8.86 -0.24
C ARG A 23 5.82 -7.46 -0.11
N LEU A 24 4.55 -7.31 -0.50
CA LEU A 24 3.82 -6.04 -0.36
C LEU A 24 3.61 -5.72 1.12
N SER A 25 3.16 -6.69 1.92
CA SER A 25 2.95 -6.51 3.36
C SER A 25 4.23 -6.08 4.07
N PHE A 26 5.37 -6.68 3.70
CA PHE A 26 6.67 -6.29 4.23
C PHE A 26 7.04 -4.84 3.83
N SER A 27 6.86 -4.45 2.56
CA SER A 27 7.15 -3.08 2.12
C SER A 27 6.30 -2.02 2.80
N VAL A 28 5.03 -2.35 3.11
CA VAL A 28 4.14 -1.46 3.88
C VAL A 28 4.62 -1.29 5.32
N VAL A 29 5.06 -2.38 5.96
CA VAL A 29 5.60 -2.34 7.33
C VAL A 29 6.90 -1.53 7.40
N LEU A 30 7.72 -1.56 6.35
CA LEU A 30 8.93 -0.71 6.29
C LEU A 30 8.61 0.78 6.44
N SER A 31 7.45 1.25 5.98
CA SER A 31 7.01 2.63 6.21
C SER A 31 6.80 2.91 7.71
N SER A 32 6.19 1.98 8.44
CA SER A 32 6.01 2.10 9.90
C SER A 32 7.36 2.04 10.63
N VAL A 33 8.28 1.19 10.18
CA VAL A 33 9.64 1.12 10.72
C VAL A 33 10.36 2.45 10.52
N ALA A 34 10.29 3.03 9.32
CA ALA A 34 10.93 4.31 9.03
C ALA A 34 10.41 5.43 9.97
N SER A 35 9.11 5.55 10.15
CA SER A 35 8.57 6.57 11.04
C SER A 35 8.80 6.28 12.54
N TYR A 36 8.87 5.01 12.94
CA TYR A 36 9.32 4.64 14.29
C TYR A 36 10.75 5.15 14.55
N LEU A 37 11.66 4.93 13.58
CA LEU A 37 13.05 5.36 13.67
C LEU A 37 13.22 6.90 13.62
N LEU A 38 12.25 7.62 13.10
CA LEU A 38 12.22 9.09 13.14
C LEU A 38 11.69 9.64 14.47
N ALA A 39 10.90 8.84 15.21
CA ALA A 39 10.18 9.29 16.40
C ALA A 39 10.84 8.92 17.73
N PHE A 40 11.69 7.88 17.76
CA PHE A 40 12.18 7.39 19.06
C PHE A 40 13.23 8.31 19.67
N GLU A 41 13.09 8.58 20.95
CA GLU A 41 14.12 9.16 21.80
C GLU A 41 14.92 8.06 22.51
N ILE A 42 14.22 7.02 23.01
CA ILE A 42 14.79 5.81 23.61
C ILE A 42 14.28 4.60 22.83
N PHE A 43 15.20 3.83 22.24
CA PHE A 43 14.83 2.65 21.44
C PHE A 43 14.26 1.54 22.32
N SER A 44 13.05 1.11 22.00
CA SER A 44 12.41 -0.05 22.64
C SER A 44 12.35 -1.22 21.66
N LEU A 45 13.18 -2.23 21.87
CA LEU A 45 13.18 -3.44 21.04
C LEU A 45 11.82 -4.16 21.06
N SER A 46 11.15 -4.19 22.21
CA SER A 46 9.83 -4.79 22.35
C SER A 46 8.79 -4.09 21.46
N THR A 47 8.66 -2.77 21.60
CA THR A 47 7.71 -1.97 20.78
C THR A 47 8.05 -2.10 19.29
N PHE A 48 9.31 -2.03 18.93
CA PHE A 48 9.77 -2.18 17.55
C PHE A 48 9.40 -3.53 16.95
N THR A 49 9.67 -4.63 17.67
CA THR A 49 9.36 -5.98 17.21
C THR A 49 7.85 -6.21 17.10
N ILE A 50 7.08 -5.76 18.10
CA ILE A 50 5.62 -5.88 18.10
C ILE A 50 5.01 -5.07 16.95
N LEU A 51 5.52 -3.87 16.67
CA LEU A 51 5.07 -3.05 15.54
C LEU A 51 5.30 -3.75 14.20
N ILE A 52 6.47 -4.35 13.99
CA ILE A 52 6.79 -5.08 12.75
C ILE A 52 5.88 -6.28 12.58
N ILE A 53 5.81 -7.16 13.59
CA ILE A 53 5.04 -8.40 13.48
C ILE A 53 3.55 -8.09 13.43
N GLY A 54 3.04 -7.30 14.37
CA GLY A 54 1.63 -6.92 14.41
C GLY A 54 1.18 -6.18 13.16
N GLY A 55 1.97 -5.21 12.69
CA GLY A 55 1.72 -4.51 11.43
C GLY A 55 1.70 -5.45 10.23
N PHE A 56 2.66 -6.38 10.14
CA PHE A 56 2.71 -7.37 9.06
C PHE A 56 1.47 -8.28 9.04
N LEU A 57 1.02 -8.73 10.21
CA LEU A 57 -0.17 -9.57 10.34
C LEU A 57 -1.45 -8.81 9.94
N VAL A 58 -1.62 -7.55 10.37
CA VAL A 58 -2.79 -6.72 9.99
C VAL A 58 -2.81 -6.44 8.49
N VAL A 59 -1.67 -6.05 7.92
CA VAL A 59 -1.56 -5.78 6.47
C VAL A 59 -1.77 -7.06 5.66
N GLY A 60 -1.17 -8.17 6.10
CA GLY A 60 -1.35 -9.48 5.48
C GLY A 60 -2.81 -9.95 5.50
N SER A 61 -3.47 -9.81 6.65
CA SER A 61 -4.91 -10.07 6.80
C SER A 61 -5.73 -9.22 5.82
N SER A 62 -5.49 -7.92 5.77
CA SER A 62 -6.18 -6.99 4.86
C SER A 62 -6.00 -7.38 3.39
N ASN A 63 -4.77 -7.75 3.00
CA ASN A 63 -4.48 -8.23 1.64
C ASN A 63 -5.18 -9.55 1.32
N GLY A 64 -5.26 -10.48 2.28
CA GLY A 64 -5.96 -11.75 2.10
C GLY A 64 -7.47 -11.56 1.96
N PHE A 65 -8.10 -10.76 2.82
CA PHE A 65 -9.52 -10.42 2.68
C PHE A 65 -9.83 -9.69 1.36
N ASN A 66 -8.94 -8.81 0.90
CA ASN A 66 -9.08 -8.18 -0.42
C ASN A 66 -9.10 -9.24 -1.54
N GLN A 67 -8.24 -10.28 -1.48
CA GLN A 67 -8.28 -11.38 -2.46
C GLN A 67 -9.58 -12.18 -2.37
N ILE A 68 -10.14 -12.38 -1.18
CA ILE A 68 -11.44 -13.07 -1.02
C ILE A 68 -12.55 -12.27 -1.70
N ILE A 69 -12.59 -10.95 -1.48
CA ILE A 69 -13.62 -10.06 -2.07
C ILE A 69 -13.47 -9.99 -3.59
N GLU A 70 -12.25 -9.90 -4.09
CA GLU A 70 -11.94 -9.68 -5.51
C GLU A 70 -11.74 -10.99 -6.31
N ARG A 71 -11.90 -12.18 -5.73
CA ARG A 71 -11.54 -13.49 -6.33
C ARG A 71 -12.06 -13.70 -7.76
N GLU A 72 -13.32 -13.28 -8.03
CA GLU A 72 -13.94 -13.42 -9.35
C GLU A 72 -13.32 -12.47 -10.38
N ARG A 73 -12.94 -11.26 -9.96
CA ARG A 73 -12.26 -10.28 -10.82
C ARG A 73 -10.78 -10.63 -11.01
N ASP A 74 -10.15 -11.18 -9.98
CA ASP A 74 -8.78 -11.66 -10.04
C ASP A 74 -8.60 -12.78 -11.08
N SER A 75 -9.62 -13.61 -11.32
CA SER A 75 -9.60 -14.65 -12.35
C SER A 75 -9.65 -14.10 -13.78
N LEU A 76 -10.03 -12.83 -13.98
CA LEU A 76 -10.09 -12.18 -15.29
C LEU A 76 -8.77 -11.50 -15.69
N MET A 77 -7.83 -11.34 -14.75
CA MET A 77 -6.56 -10.66 -14.99
C MET A 77 -5.42 -11.69 -15.11
N SER A 78 -4.62 -11.58 -16.16
CA SER A 78 -3.47 -12.47 -16.42
C SER A 78 -2.48 -12.52 -15.25
N ARG A 79 -2.31 -11.41 -14.57
CA ARG A 79 -1.42 -11.23 -13.42
C ARG A 79 -1.88 -11.94 -12.14
N THR A 80 -3.16 -12.18 -11.97
CA THR A 80 -3.76 -12.61 -10.69
C THR A 80 -4.49 -13.95 -10.78
N LEU A 81 -4.66 -14.51 -11.98
CA LEU A 81 -5.36 -15.79 -12.18
C LEU A 81 -4.71 -16.96 -11.43
N ASN A 82 -3.40 -16.90 -11.18
CA ASN A 82 -2.64 -17.93 -10.45
C ASN A 82 -2.64 -17.73 -8.92
N ARG A 83 -3.42 -16.77 -8.37
CA ARG A 83 -3.57 -16.60 -6.93
C ARG A 83 -4.31 -17.80 -6.30
N PRO A 84 -4.12 -18.05 -4.98
CA PRO A 84 -4.67 -19.24 -4.30
C PRO A 84 -6.17 -19.43 -4.50
N LEU A 85 -6.95 -18.36 -4.50
CA LEU A 85 -8.42 -18.44 -4.62
C LEU A 85 -8.88 -18.60 -6.08
N PRO A 86 -8.44 -17.80 -7.06
CA PRO A 86 -8.80 -18.02 -8.47
C PRO A 86 -8.34 -19.35 -9.02
N SER A 87 -7.15 -19.84 -8.62
CA SER A 87 -6.61 -21.14 -9.06
C SER A 87 -7.25 -22.35 -8.39
N GLY A 88 -8.04 -22.13 -7.29
CA GLY A 88 -8.64 -23.22 -6.52
C GLY A 88 -7.68 -23.92 -5.55
N ASN A 89 -6.44 -23.45 -5.40
CA ASN A 89 -5.45 -24.04 -4.48
C ASN A 89 -5.80 -23.84 -3.00
N MET A 90 -6.71 -22.90 -2.70
CA MET A 90 -7.19 -22.63 -1.34
C MET A 90 -8.70 -22.39 -1.36
N SER A 91 -9.42 -22.97 -0.40
CA SER A 91 -10.84 -22.69 -0.24
C SER A 91 -11.09 -21.33 0.40
N ILE A 92 -12.26 -20.73 0.10
CA ILE A 92 -12.67 -19.45 0.70
C ILE A 92 -12.71 -19.55 2.23
N TYR A 93 -13.19 -20.67 2.78
CA TYR A 93 -13.25 -20.88 4.23
C TYR A 93 -11.87 -20.91 4.88
N GLN A 94 -10.91 -21.60 4.26
CA GLN A 94 -9.52 -21.58 4.73
C GLN A 94 -8.94 -20.16 4.74
N ALA A 95 -9.14 -19.41 3.65
CA ALA A 95 -8.67 -18.04 3.55
C ALA A 95 -9.31 -17.13 4.61
N ILE A 96 -10.63 -17.23 4.84
CA ILE A 96 -11.33 -16.46 5.87
C ILE A 96 -10.75 -16.75 7.26
N ILE A 97 -10.59 -18.02 7.61
CA ILE A 97 -10.05 -18.41 8.93
C ILE A 97 -8.64 -17.87 9.12
N ILE A 98 -7.75 -18.08 8.13
CA ILE A 98 -6.37 -17.61 8.19
C ILE A 98 -6.33 -16.09 8.35
N CYS A 99 -7.05 -15.34 7.50
CA CYS A 99 -7.07 -13.88 7.55
C CYS A 99 -7.65 -13.36 8.87
N SER A 100 -8.71 -13.99 9.40
CA SER A 100 -9.30 -13.58 10.68
C SER A 100 -8.33 -13.78 11.85
N ILE A 101 -7.64 -14.92 11.90
CA ILE A 101 -6.63 -15.20 12.93
C ILE A 101 -5.49 -14.19 12.85
N LEU A 102 -4.92 -13.97 11.64
CA LEU A 102 -3.84 -13.01 11.44
C LEU A 102 -4.24 -11.58 11.83
N GLY A 103 -5.43 -11.14 11.42
CA GLY A 103 -5.95 -9.82 11.75
C GLY A 103 -6.17 -9.62 13.24
N LEU A 104 -6.78 -10.61 13.91
CA LEU A 104 -7.01 -10.56 15.36
C LEU A 104 -5.70 -10.52 16.14
N ILE A 105 -4.77 -11.45 15.85
CA ILE A 105 -3.46 -11.47 16.52
C ILE A 105 -2.71 -10.17 16.27
N GLY A 106 -2.69 -9.68 15.02
CA GLY A 106 -2.02 -8.44 14.67
C GLY A 106 -2.58 -7.23 15.41
N LEU A 107 -3.92 -7.10 15.51
CA LEU A 107 -4.56 -6.01 16.26
C LEU A 107 -4.29 -6.10 17.76
N VAL A 108 -4.33 -7.29 18.34
CA VAL A 108 -3.97 -7.50 19.77
C VAL A 108 -2.52 -7.10 20.02
N MET A 109 -1.59 -7.45 19.13
CA MET A 109 -0.20 -7.03 19.22
C MET A 109 -0.05 -5.51 19.14
N LEU A 110 -0.71 -4.86 18.18
CA LEU A 110 -0.68 -3.40 18.08
C LEU A 110 -1.31 -2.73 19.33
N TYR A 111 -2.35 -3.33 19.90
CA TYR A 111 -2.96 -2.86 21.15
C TYR A 111 -2.00 -2.97 22.34
N ALA A 112 -1.15 -4.00 22.36
CA ALA A 112 -0.13 -4.14 23.40
C ALA A 112 0.94 -3.02 23.35
N ILE A 113 1.09 -2.31 22.23
CA ILE A 113 1.89 -1.08 22.18
C ILE A 113 1.10 0.07 22.81
N ASN A 114 -0.03 0.42 22.21
CA ASN A 114 -1.00 1.38 22.74
C ASN A 114 -2.33 1.31 21.94
N PHE A 115 -3.41 1.82 22.54
CA PHE A 115 -4.74 1.84 21.94
C PHE A 115 -4.76 2.55 20.56
N ARG A 116 -4.06 3.69 20.43
CA ARG A 116 -4.09 4.49 19.20
C ARG A 116 -3.45 3.75 18.02
N THR A 117 -2.37 3.02 18.27
CA THR A 117 -1.73 2.19 17.24
C THR A 117 -2.66 1.10 16.73
N ALA A 118 -3.36 0.40 17.63
CA ALA A 118 -4.37 -0.59 17.24
C ALA A 118 -5.57 0.05 16.53
N PHE A 119 -6.06 1.18 17.02
CA PHE A 119 -7.19 1.90 16.45
C PHE A 119 -6.92 2.31 15.00
N PHE A 120 -5.77 2.94 14.72
CA PHE A 120 -5.43 3.33 13.34
C PHE A 120 -5.14 2.12 12.44
N GLY A 121 -4.56 1.04 12.98
CA GLY A 121 -4.41 -0.21 12.25
C GLY A 121 -5.76 -0.82 11.86
N PHE A 122 -6.71 -0.84 12.78
CA PHE A 122 -8.08 -1.31 12.53
C PHE A 122 -8.83 -0.41 11.51
N VAL A 123 -8.77 0.92 11.68
CA VAL A 123 -9.38 1.88 10.73
C VAL A 123 -8.80 1.70 9.33
N SER A 124 -7.48 1.53 9.22
CA SER A 124 -6.83 1.24 7.94
C SER A 124 -7.41 -0.01 7.28
N MET A 125 -7.55 -1.11 8.04
CA MET A 125 -8.12 -2.35 7.55
C MET A 125 -9.58 -2.18 7.09
N ILE A 126 -10.42 -1.49 7.87
CA ILE A 126 -11.82 -1.25 7.52
C ILE A 126 -11.94 -0.40 6.25
N ILE A 127 -11.24 0.73 6.15
CA ILE A 127 -11.28 1.57 4.95
C ILE A 127 -10.81 0.79 3.71
N TYR A 128 -9.76 -0.02 3.86
CA TYR A 128 -9.25 -0.82 2.76
C TYR A 128 -10.24 -1.86 2.27
N LEU A 129 -10.93 -2.56 3.18
CA LEU A 129 -11.84 -3.66 2.86
C LEU A 129 -13.25 -3.19 2.53
N ALA A 130 -13.81 -2.28 3.32
CA ALA A 130 -15.21 -1.89 3.21
C ALA A 130 -15.44 -0.69 2.27
N VAL A 131 -14.41 0.12 1.99
CA VAL A 131 -14.53 1.31 1.16
C VAL A 131 -13.72 1.15 -0.13
N TYR A 132 -12.41 1.05 -0.03
CA TYR A 132 -11.53 1.02 -1.21
C TYR A 132 -11.82 -0.17 -2.14
N THR A 133 -11.85 -1.38 -1.58
CA THR A 133 -12.01 -2.60 -2.39
C THR A 133 -13.34 -2.62 -3.17
N PRO A 134 -14.51 -2.33 -2.56
CA PRO A 134 -15.78 -2.26 -3.29
C PRO A 134 -15.88 -1.11 -4.28
N LEU A 135 -15.18 0.01 -4.04
CA LEU A 135 -15.23 1.18 -4.92
C LEU A 135 -14.42 1.03 -6.21
N LYS A 136 -13.45 0.12 -6.27
CA LYS A 136 -12.59 -0.06 -7.48
C LYS A 136 -13.37 -0.24 -8.79
N PRO A 137 -14.42 -1.08 -8.85
CA PRO A 137 -15.20 -1.23 -10.07
C PRO A 137 -16.20 -0.08 -10.30
N ILE A 138 -16.51 0.70 -9.26
CA ILE A 138 -17.58 1.70 -9.30
C ILE A 138 -17.05 3.04 -9.79
N THR A 139 -15.96 3.52 -9.18
CA THR A 139 -15.48 4.89 -9.39
C THR A 139 -13.94 5.01 -9.28
N PRO A 140 -13.33 5.91 -10.08
CA PRO A 140 -11.90 6.29 -9.91
C PRO A 140 -11.56 6.88 -8.54
N LEU A 141 -12.54 7.41 -7.79
CA LEU A 141 -12.34 7.87 -6.41
C LEU A 141 -11.88 6.76 -5.47
N SER A 142 -11.98 5.50 -5.88
CA SER A 142 -11.40 4.38 -5.14
C SER A 142 -9.94 4.62 -4.78
N VAL A 143 -9.14 5.22 -5.68
CA VAL A 143 -7.72 5.52 -5.42
C VAL A 143 -7.55 6.51 -4.26
N PHE A 144 -8.43 7.52 -4.17
CA PHE A 144 -8.44 8.48 -3.06
C PHE A 144 -8.69 7.75 -1.72
N PHE A 145 -9.73 6.93 -1.66
CA PHE A 145 -10.03 6.13 -0.46
C PHE A 145 -8.95 5.08 -0.18
N GLY A 146 -8.30 4.55 -1.20
CA GLY A 146 -7.16 3.62 -1.05
C GLY A 146 -5.88 4.29 -0.57
N ALA A 147 -5.71 5.60 -0.84
CA ALA A 147 -4.57 6.36 -0.37
C ALA A 147 -4.60 6.56 1.16
N ILE A 148 -5.78 6.57 1.79
CA ILE A 148 -5.93 6.71 3.25
C ILE A 148 -5.30 5.51 3.98
N PRO A 149 -5.73 4.25 3.79
CA PRO A 149 -5.11 3.11 4.44
C PRO A 149 -3.64 2.90 4.02
N GLY A 150 -3.27 3.34 2.80
CA GLY A 150 -1.88 3.29 2.35
C GLY A 150 -0.97 4.30 3.04
N ALA A 151 -1.50 5.41 3.56
CA ALA A 151 -0.75 6.44 4.27
C ALA A 151 -0.65 6.19 5.79
N ILE A 152 -1.63 5.52 6.38
CA ILE A 152 -1.67 5.22 7.82
C ILE A 152 -0.40 4.52 8.33
N PRO A 153 0.18 3.51 7.67
CA PRO A 153 1.39 2.84 8.15
C PRO A 153 2.56 3.79 8.39
N PHE A 154 2.74 4.81 7.54
CA PHE A 154 3.84 5.75 7.70
C PHE A 154 3.68 6.68 8.91
N MET A 155 2.48 7.02 9.33
CA MET A 155 2.26 7.73 10.60
C MET A 155 2.25 6.80 11.82
N LEU A 156 1.97 5.51 11.60
CA LEU A 156 1.71 4.56 12.68
C LEU A 156 2.95 4.30 13.55
N GLY A 157 4.14 4.29 12.96
CA GLY A 157 5.38 4.16 13.70
C GLY A 157 5.60 5.30 14.69
N TRP A 158 5.28 6.54 14.30
CA TRP A 158 5.33 7.71 15.20
C TRP A 158 4.30 7.60 16.33
N VAL A 159 3.06 7.20 16.01
CA VAL A 159 2.01 6.96 17.01
C VAL A 159 2.39 5.86 17.98
N ALA A 160 3.08 4.81 17.52
CA ALA A 160 3.54 3.72 18.36
C ALA A 160 4.52 4.19 19.43
N VAL A 161 5.39 5.16 19.12
CA VAL A 161 6.36 5.74 20.06
C VAL A 161 5.71 6.75 20.99
N THR A 162 5.00 7.73 20.41
CA THR A 162 4.55 8.93 21.15
C THR A 162 3.19 8.78 21.81
N ASN A 163 2.42 7.77 21.39
CA ASN A 163 1.01 7.60 21.75
C ASN A 163 0.19 8.89 21.53
N LYS A 164 0.53 9.70 20.51
CA LYS A 164 -0.16 10.97 20.20
C LYS A 164 -0.52 11.02 18.72
N PHE A 165 -1.64 11.69 18.43
CA PHE A 165 -1.96 12.15 17.08
C PHE A 165 -1.67 13.66 17.05
N SER A 166 -0.51 14.01 16.47
CA SER A 166 0.05 15.35 16.48
C SER A 166 0.33 15.83 15.06
N ILE A 167 0.87 17.04 14.92
CA ILE A 167 1.22 17.60 13.60
C ILE A 167 2.23 16.72 12.87
N GLU A 168 3.18 16.10 13.57
CA GLU A 168 4.17 15.21 13.01
C GLU A 168 3.53 14.00 12.33
N THR A 169 2.55 13.38 13.01
CA THR A 169 1.79 12.26 12.44
C THR A 169 0.97 12.69 11.22
N GLY A 170 0.41 13.89 11.27
CA GLY A 170 -0.31 14.50 10.13
C GLY A 170 0.59 14.70 8.92
N ILE A 171 1.80 15.19 9.11
CA ILE A 171 2.77 15.42 8.02
C ILE A 171 3.25 14.09 7.45
N LEU A 172 3.60 13.10 8.27
CA LEU A 172 3.99 11.76 7.81
C LEU A 172 2.87 11.11 6.99
N PHE A 173 1.62 11.24 7.48
CA PHE A 173 0.45 10.79 6.72
C PHE A 173 0.34 11.50 5.37
N MET A 174 0.44 12.82 5.33
CA MET A 174 0.29 13.62 4.11
C MET A 174 1.38 13.33 3.08
N ILE A 175 2.64 13.13 3.50
CA ILE A 175 3.74 12.73 2.61
C ILE A 175 3.37 11.43 1.88
N GLN A 176 2.98 10.41 2.64
CA GLN A 176 2.64 9.11 2.08
C GLN A 176 1.32 9.16 1.29
N PHE A 177 0.34 9.96 1.73
CA PHE A 177 -0.94 10.14 1.06
C PHE A 177 -0.76 10.73 -0.35
N PHE A 178 -0.01 11.81 -0.50
CA PHE A 178 0.25 12.40 -1.82
C PHE A 178 1.10 11.50 -2.70
N TRP A 179 2.05 10.73 -2.12
CA TRP A 179 2.84 9.75 -2.86
C TRP A 179 1.98 8.62 -3.47
N GLN A 180 0.89 8.23 -2.81
CA GLN A 180 0.03 7.15 -3.30
C GLN A 180 -0.58 7.45 -4.69
N PHE A 181 -0.96 8.69 -4.98
CA PHE A 181 -1.65 9.04 -6.23
C PHE A 181 -0.77 8.79 -7.46
N PRO A 182 0.40 9.42 -7.61
CA PRO A 182 1.26 9.14 -8.77
C PRO A 182 1.65 7.66 -8.84
N HIS A 183 1.85 7.00 -7.70
CA HIS A 183 2.17 5.58 -7.64
C HIS A 183 1.03 4.70 -8.16
N PHE A 184 -0.17 4.84 -7.64
CA PHE A 184 -1.32 4.03 -8.06
C PHE A 184 -1.73 4.31 -9.51
N TRP A 185 -1.71 5.56 -9.94
CA TRP A 185 -2.06 5.89 -11.31
C TRP A 185 -1.01 5.41 -12.32
N ALA A 186 0.26 5.41 -11.96
CA ALA A 186 1.28 4.82 -12.79
C ALA A 186 1.13 3.29 -12.92
N ILE A 187 0.82 2.59 -11.81
CA ILE A 187 0.46 1.15 -11.87
C ILE A 187 -0.80 0.96 -12.73
N GLY A 188 -1.83 1.80 -12.52
CA GLY A 188 -3.05 1.79 -13.31
C GLY A 188 -2.81 2.03 -14.79
N TRP A 189 -1.84 2.87 -15.13
CA TRP A 189 -1.43 3.12 -16.51
C TRP A 189 -0.77 1.91 -17.14
N VAL A 190 0.19 1.30 -16.48
CA VAL A 190 0.91 0.11 -16.97
C VAL A 190 -0.02 -1.10 -17.08
N SER A 191 -0.86 -1.32 -16.08
CA SER A 191 -1.77 -2.47 -15.98
C SER A 191 -3.19 -2.18 -16.52
N TYR A 192 -3.34 -1.18 -17.38
CA TYR A 192 -4.65 -0.69 -17.83
C TYR A 192 -5.53 -1.79 -18.43
N ASP A 193 -4.97 -2.57 -19.35
CA ASP A 193 -5.72 -3.59 -20.09
C ASP A 193 -6.20 -4.73 -19.17
N ASP A 194 -5.41 -5.08 -18.15
CA ASP A 194 -5.80 -6.05 -17.10
C ASP A 194 -6.93 -5.49 -16.23
N TYR A 195 -6.81 -4.23 -15.80
CA TYR A 195 -7.83 -3.58 -14.99
C TYR A 195 -9.15 -3.35 -15.76
N GLU A 196 -9.08 -3.02 -17.03
CA GLU A 196 -10.25 -2.87 -17.89
C GLU A 196 -11.00 -4.20 -18.02
N ARG A 197 -10.30 -5.32 -18.25
CA ARG A 197 -10.91 -6.67 -18.28
C ARG A 197 -11.62 -7.03 -16.98
N ALA A 198 -11.04 -6.65 -15.83
CA ALA A 198 -11.63 -6.87 -14.52
C ALA A 198 -12.74 -5.84 -14.17
N GLY A 199 -12.96 -4.82 -15.01
CA GLY A 199 -13.90 -3.74 -14.77
C GLY A 199 -13.47 -2.79 -13.65
N PHE A 200 -12.17 -2.66 -13.36
CA PHE A 200 -11.64 -1.73 -12.38
C PHE A 200 -11.39 -0.33 -12.99
N LYS A 201 -11.79 0.71 -12.25
CA LYS A 201 -11.62 2.12 -12.64
C LYS A 201 -10.48 2.74 -11.83
N MET A 202 -9.22 2.43 -12.20
CA MET A 202 -8.06 2.85 -11.43
C MET A 202 -7.47 4.20 -11.86
N LEU A 203 -7.73 4.66 -13.09
CA LEU A 203 -7.27 5.95 -13.59
C LEU A 203 -8.31 7.05 -13.34
N PRO A 204 -7.90 8.30 -13.03
CA PRO A 204 -8.83 9.37 -12.64
C PRO A 204 -9.86 9.73 -13.71
N THR A 205 -9.48 9.62 -14.99
CA THR A 205 -10.41 9.82 -16.12
C THR A 205 -10.99 8.52 -16.68
N GLY A 206 -10.56 7.37 -16.11
CA GLY A 206 -10.86 6.04 -16.63
C GLY A 206 -10.06 5.65 -17.87
N LYS A 207 -9.13 6.48 -18.35
CA LYS A 207 -8.38 6.28 -19.60
C LYS A 207 -6.92 6.68 -19.48
N ARG A 208 -6.07 6.14 -20.36
CA ARG A 208 -4.69 6.60 -20.59
C ARG A 208 -4.70 7.87 -21.44
N ASP A 209 -5.01 9.02 -20.84
CA ASP A 209 -5.10 10.31 -21.54
C ASP A 209 -4.18 11.38 -20.90
N ASN A 210 -4.10 12.54 -21.57
CA ASN A 210 -3.27 13.65 -21.09
C ASN A 210 -3.75 14.20 -19.75
N SER A 211 -5.04 14.12 -19.46
CA SER A 211 -5.61 14.59 -18.21
C SER A 211 -5.17 13.70 -17.03
N THR A 212 -5.14 12.37 -17.22
CA THR A 212 -4.57 11.43 -16.24
C THR A 212 -3.08 11.71 -16.02
N ALA A 213 -2.30 11.87 -17.10
CA ALA A 213 -0.87 12.16 -17.00
C ALA A 213 -0.61 13.50 -16.30
N PHE A 214 -1.39 14.54 -16.60
CA PHE A 214 -1.32 15.83 -15.89
C PHE A 214 -1.58 15.68 -14.39
N GLN A 215 -2.57 14.89 -13.99
CA GLN A 215 -2.84 14.65 -12.57
C GLN A 215 -1.68 13.93 -11.88
N ILE A 216 -0.99 13.00 -12.56
CA ILE A 216 0.23 12.36 -12.03
C ILE A 216 1.31 13.42 -11.77
N VAL A 217 1.56 14.33 -12.71
CA VAL A 217 2.50 15.45 -12.54
C VAL A 217 2.08 16.34 -11.37
N PHE A 218 0.82 16.75 -11.34
CA PHE A 218 0.27 17.65 -10.31
C PHE A 218 0.43 17.08 -8.88
N TYR A 219 0.06 15.82 -8.67
CA TYR A 219 0.18 15.18 -7.36
C TYR A 219 1.65 14.86 -6.99
N THR A 220 2.52 14.66 -7.99
CA THR A 220 3.97 14.56 -7.75
C THR A 220 4.53 15.86 -7.21
N ILE A 221 4.11 17.01 -7.73
CA ILE A 221 4.50 18.33 -7.20
C ILE A 221 4.03 18.50 -5.75
N TRP A 222 2.77 18.17 -5.45
CA TRP A 222 2.27 18.22 -4.08
C TRP A 222 3.04 17.32 -3.12
N MET A 223 3.38 16.11 -3.55
CA MET A 223 4.21 15.19 -2.78
C MET A 223 5.57 15.84 -2.44
N ILE A 224 6.24 16.46 -3.41
CA ILE A 224 7.52 17.14 -3.19
C ILE A 224 7.33 18.29 -2.17
N LEU A 225 6.34 19.15 -2.38
CA LEU A 225 6.07 20.28 -1.49
C LEU A 225 5.84 19.83 -0.05
N VAL A 226 4.96 18.87 0.18
CA VAL A 226 4.67 18.35 1.53
C VAL A 226 5.91 17.69 2.15
N SER A 227 6.72 16.99 1.36
CA SER A 227 7.92 16.31 1.85
C SER A 227 9.01 17.30 2.28
N THR A 228 8.99 18.55 1.82
CA THR A 228 9.95 19.60 2.23
C THR A 228 9.51 20.37 3.48
N LEU A 229 8.25 20.28 3.90
CA LEU A 229 7.73 21.03 5.06
C LEU A 229 8.54 20.82 6.35
N PRO A 230 9.06 19.63 6.68
CA PRO A 230 9.86 19.43 7.88
C PRO A 230 11.15 20.24 7.94
N TYR A 231 11.65 20.72 6.82
CA TYR A 231 12.83 21.59 6.78
C TYR A 231 12.54 22.99 7.32
N PHE A 232 11.32 23.50 7.16
CA PHE A 232 10.93 24.83 7.58
C PHE A 232 10.44 24.92 9.02
N SER A 233 10.58 23.85 9.81
CA SER A 233 10.20 23.78 11.23
C SER A 233 8.72 24.05 11.54
N PHE A 234 7.82 23.91 10.57
CA PHE A 234 6.37 24.03 10.77
C PHE A 234 5.73 22.70 11.26
N THR A 235 6.53 21.67 11.44
CA THR A 235 6.08 20.29 11.64
C THR A 235 6.38 19.77 13.05
N GLY A 236 6.36 20.66 14.03
CA GLY A 236 6.61 20.30 15.42
C GLY A 236 8.05 19.84 15.66
N THR A 237 8.20 18.69 16.31
CA THR A 237 9.52 18.09 16.61
C THR A 237 10.10 17.31 15.43
N PHE A 238 9.29 16.99 14.43
CA PHE A 238 9.75 16.33 13.21
C PHE A 238 10.41 17.36 12.28
N THR A 239 11.73 17.45 12.32
CA THR A 239 12.54 18.36 11.49
C THR A 239 13.59 17.58 10.71
N ILE A 240 13.96 18.07 9.53
CA ILE A 240 15.03 17.51 8.70
C ILE A 240 16.13 18.53 8.45
N GLY A 241 17.36 18.05 8.36
CA GLY A 241 18.52 18.89 8.02
C GLY A 241 18.64 19.15 6.51
N PHE A 242 19.51 20.08 6.15
CA PHE A 242 19.79 20.46 4.76
C PHE A 242 20.19 19.29 3.85
N PRO A 243 21.04 18.30 4.29
CA PRO A 243 21.34 17.14 3.45
C PRO A 243 20.11 16.30 3.10
N SER A 244 19.20 16.11 4.06
CA SER A 244 17.94 15.36 3.83
C SER A 244 17.03 16.12 2.86
N LEU A 245 16.96 17.45 2.95
CA LEU A 245 16.22 18.29 2.00
C LEU A 245 16.74 18.07 0.58
N ILE A 246 18.07 18.09 0.37
CA ILE A 246 18.68 17.87 -0.95
C ILE A 246 18.28 16.48 -1.50
N LEU A 247 18.36 15.42 -0.67
CA LEU A 247 17.98 14.08 -1.08
C LEU A 247 16.51 13.99 -1.49
N ILE A 248 15.61 14.62 -0.73
CA ILE A 248 14.17 14.69 -1.04
C ILE A 248 13.95 15.42 -2.36
N LEU A 249 14.60 16.56 -2.57
CA LEU A 249 14.45 17.31 -3.81
C LEU A 249 15.00 16.54 -5.02
N VAL A 250 16.16 15.91 -4.91
CA VAL A 250 16.73 15.10 -5.99
C VAL A 250 15.81 13.94 -6.36
N ALA A 251 15.32 13.18 -5.36
CA ALA A 251 14.39 12.09 -5.57
C ALA A 251 13.06 12.59 -6.16
N GLY A 252 12.52 13.69 -5.63
CA GLY A 252 11.29 14.30 -6.10
C GLY A 252 11.38 14.82 -7.53
N ILE A 253 12.47 15.52 -7.89
CA ILE A 253 12.72 16.00 -9.25
C ILE A 253 12.86 14.82 -10.21
N PHE A 254 13.56 13.76 -9.81
CA PHE A 254 13.66 12.55 -10.62
C PHE A 254 12.28 11.95 -10.92
N MET A 255 11.42 11.82 -9.91
CA MET A 255 10.03 11.37 -10.10
C MET A 255 9.23 12.31 -10.99
N LEU A 256 9.40 13.63 -10.82
CA LEU A 256 8.71 14.65 -11.62
C LEU A 256 9.11 14.57 -13.10
N ILE A 257 10.40 14.38 -13.38
CA ILE A 257 10.89 14.18 -14.76
C ILE A 257 10.21 12.96 -15.40
N GLN A 258 10.07 11.87 -14.66
CA GLN A 258 9.41 10.66 -15.20
C GLN A 258 7.89 10.87 -15.39
N ALA A 259 7.23 11.61 -14.49
CA ALA A 259 5.83 11.98 -14.66
C ALA A 259 5.62 12.87 -15.91
N ILE A 260 6.53 13.83 -16.17
CA ILE A 260 6.50 14.66 -17.38
C ILE A 260 6.76 13.81 -18.63
N ARG A 261 7.71 12.88 -18.59
CA ARG A 261 7.96 11.95 -19.71
C ARG A 261 6.74 11.10 -20.02
N LEU A 262 6.04 10.58 -18.99
CA LEU A 262 4.78 9.87 -19.19
C LEU A 262 3.76 10.74 -19.93
N MET A 263 3.66 12.02 -19.56
CA MET A 263 2.74 12.96 -20.20
C MET A 263 3.11 13.24 -21.67
N GLN A 264 4.41 13.32 -21.99
CA GLN A 264 4.90 13.64 -23.33
C GLN A 264 4.88 12.45 -24.27
N TYR A 265 5.38 11.31 -23.81
CA TYR A 265 5.64 10.14 -24.64
C TYR A 265 4.66 8.99 -24.43
N LYS A 266 3.78 9.10 -23.42
CA LYS A 266 2.86 8.04 -22.96
C LYS A 266 3.60 6.74 -22.59
N ASP A 267 4.89 6.85 -22.27
CA ASP A 267 5.78 5.75 -21.96
C ASP A 267 6.19 5.79 -20.48
N CYS A 268 5.99 4.70 -19.74
CA CYS A 268 6.18 4.66 -18.29
C CYS A 268 7.42 3.85 -17.91
N LEU A 269 8.62 4.36 -18.23
CA LEU A 269 9.90 3.67 -18.00
C LEU A 269 10.22 3.39 -16.53
N LEU A 270 9.75 4.22 -15.60
CA LEU A 270 10.03 4.07 -14.16
C LEU A 270 9.27 2.91 -13.49
N TYR A 271 8.16 2.54 -14.07
CA TYR A 271 7.24 1.54 -13.53
C TYR A 271 7.28 0.23 -14.32
N THR A 272 8.15 0.14 -15.32
CA THR A 272 8.42 -1.11 -16.06
C THR A 272 9.35 -2.05 -15.31
N SER A 273 10.01 -1.61 -14.22
CA SER A 273 10.61 -2.54 -13.29
C SER A 273 9.49 -3.33 -12.63
N PRO A 274 9.48 -4.66 -12.72
CA PRO A 274 8.41 -5.47 -12.16
C PRO A 274 8.31 -5.18 -10.66
N SER A 275 7.20 -4.53 -10.27
CA SER A 275 6.83 -4.35 -8.88
C SER A 275 6.84 -5.72 -8.20
N PRO A 276 7.17 -5.81 -6.91
CA PRO A 276 6.93 -7.04 -6.12
C PRO A 276 5.50 -7.56 -6.23
N ARG A 277 4.57 -6.73 -6.72
CA ARG A 277 3.18 -7.10 -7.04
C ARG A 277 3.03 -7.91 -8.32
N ASP A 278 3.97 -7.79 -9.25
CA ASP A 278 3.86 -8.36 -10.61
C ASP A 278 4.60 -9.69 -10.75
N ARG A 279 5.29 -10.12 -9.69
CA ARG A 279 5.96 -11.41 -9.57
C ARG A 279 5.24 -12.26 -8.52
N GLY A 280 3.95 -12.48 -8.72
CA GLY A 280 3.17 -13.43 -7.94
C GLY A 280 3.22 -14.80 -8.55
#